data_eb6bbe45fd3c373ce137b17b95e63e55
#
_entry.id   eb6bbe45fd3c373ce137b17b95e63e55
#
_cell.length_a   1.000
_cell.length_b   1.000
_cell.length_c   1.000
_cell.angle_alpha   90.00
_cell.angle_beta   90.00
_cell.angle_gamma   90.00
#
_symmetry.space_group_name_H-M   'P 1'
#
loop_
_entity.id
_entity.type
_entity.pdbx_description
1 polymer ?
#
loop_
_entity_poly.entity_id
_entity_poly.type
_entity_poly.pdbx_seq_one_letter_code
_entity_poly.pdbx_strand_id
1 'polypeptide(L)'
;MLILKQWRLWISLLLLIGSYLFIKPNFESQTSDNKINFGLDIQGGYSYLLELNEEEYLNNLLVKTSQYIENTYSIFSNINNGKIIISKNQNLEALSNIVIQNLGLEVQEKSDKENSYIFSKQSFNKSLSDMTLNAVEIVRSRVDFLGNKELSIQKVGLNKILLEIPGDLDNNIKDVISKTAKLTLHLEKSNIV
;
A
#
# COMPACT_ATOMS: atom_id res chain seq x y z
N MET A 1 -59.57 29.37 -21.47
CA MET A 1 -58.14 29.61 -21.70
C MET A 1 -57.29 29.66 -20.40
N LEU A 2 -57.86 29.76 -19.23
CA LEU A 2 -57.16 29.80 -17.94
C LEU A 2 -56.70 28.42 -17.42
N ILE A 3 -57.40 27.35 -17.74
CA ILE A 3 -57.12 25.98 -17.25
C ILE A 3 -55.82 25.42 -17.84
N LEU A 4 -55.51 25.73 -19.11
CA LEU A 4 -54.27 25.29 -19.76
C LEU A 4 -53.00 25.99 -19.23
N LYS A 5 -53.15 27.20 -18.63
CA LYS A 5 -52.07 27.93 -17.99
C LYS A 5 -51.70 27.35 -16.61
N GLN A 6 -52.68 26.73 -15.94
CA GLN A 6 -52.50 26.08 -14.64
C GLN A 6 -51.87 24.69 -14.76
N TRP A 7 -51.94 24.00 -15.89
CA TRP A 7 -51.33 22.69 -16.09
C TRP A 7 -49.81 22.70 -15.88
N ARG A 8 -49.16 23.75 -16.31
CA ARG A 8 -47.70 23.90 -16.06
C ARG A 8 -47.34 23.96 -14.56
N LEU A 9 -48.21 24.57 -13.76
CA LEU A 9 -48.05 24.61 -12.31
C LEU A 9 -48.25 23.23 -11.68
N TRP A 10 -49.17 22.45 -12.15
CA TRP A 10 -49.42 21.10 -11.66
C TRP A 10 -48.27 20.14 -12.03
N ILE A 11 -47.68 20.28 -13.22
CA ILE A 11 -46.51 19.51 -13.62
C ILE A 11 -45.31 19.88 -12.77
N SER A 12 -45.07 21.18 -12.53
CA SER A 12 -43.94 21.60 -11.68
C SER A 12 -44.10 21.14 -10.23
N LEU A 13 -45.33 21.16 -9.70
CA LEU A 13 -45.65 20.66 -8.38
C LEU A 13 -45.44 19.14 -8.28
N LEU A 14 -45.84 18.40 -9.29
CA LEU A 14 -45.67 16.94 -9.36
C LEU A 14 -44.17 16.57 -9.43
N LEU A 15 -43.37 17.32 -10.20
CA LEU A 15 -41.90 17.13 -10.24
C LEU A 15 -41.25 17.44 -8.90
N LEU A 16 -41.66 18.49 -8.19
CA LEU A 16 -41.19 18.82 -6.86
C LEU A 16 -41.50 17.72 -5.83
N ILE A 17 -42.74 17.23 -5.86
CA ILE A 17 -43.18 16.13 -4.97
C ILE A 17 -42.38 14.86 -5.30
N GLY A 18 -42.24 14.52 -6.60
CA GLY A 18 -41.43 13.38 -7.05
C GLY A 18 -39.98 13.50 -6.60
N SER A 19 -39.36 14.66 -6.80
CA SER A 19 -37.99 14.93 -6.33
C SER A 19 -37.86 14.78 -4.81
N TYR A 20 -38.81 15.31 -4.07
CA TYR A 20 -38.82 15.20 -2.60
C TYR A 20 -38.93 13.74 -2.13
N LEU A 21 -39.81 12.94 -2.77
CA LEU A 21 -39.94 11.52 -2.44
C LEU A 21 -38.71 10.70 -2.78
N PHE A 22 -37.97 11.08 -3.82
CA PHE A 22 -36.68 10.44 -4.16
C PHE A 22 -35.53 10.81 -3.20
N ILE A 23 -35.56 12.03 -2.66
CA ILE A 23 -34.51 12.53 -1.76
C ILE A 23 -34.78 12.09 -0.32
N LYS A 24 -36.07 11.98 0.08
CA LYS A 24 -36.47 11.64 1.45
C LYS A 24 -35.76 10.38 2.02
N PRO A 25 -35.61 9.25 1.33
CA PRO A 25 -34.94 8.06 1.83
C PRO A 25 -33.46 8.29 2.17
N ASN A 26 -32.81 9.28 1.55
CA ASN A 26 -31.41 9.60 1.82
C ASN A 26 -31.21 10.34 3.17
N PHE A 27 -32.29 10.94 3.73
CA PHE A 27 -32.23 11.67 4.99
C PHE A 27 -32.77 10.89 6.20
N GLU A 28 -33.67 9.93 5.99
CA GLU A 28 -34.43 9.33 7.09
C GLU A 28 -33.93 8.00 7.63
N SER A 29 -32.95 7.32 7.01
CA SER A 29 -32.57 6.00 7.49
C SER A 29 -31.09 5.67 7.27
N GLN A 30 -30.42 5.22 8.32
CA GLN A 30 -29.05 4.73 8.26
C GLN A 30 -28.90 3.31 7.66
N THR A 31 -29.99 2.67 7.24
CA THR A 31 -30.01 1.24 6.89
C THR A 31 -30.47 0.87 5.48
N SER A 32 -30.68 1.81 4.56
CA SER A 32 -31.14 1.45 3.20
C SER A 32 -29.98 1.39 2.19
N ASP A 33 -29.90 0.26 1.47
CA ASP A 33 -28.91 -0.02 0.41
C ASP A 33 -28.94 0.91 -0.81
N ASN A 34 -29.92 1.85 -0.88
CA ASN A 34 -30.14 2.76 -2.01
C ASN A 34 -29.78 4.21 -1.72
N LYS A 35 -28.88 4.50 -0.78
CA LYS A 35 -28.46 5.86 -0.47
C LYS A 35 -27.41 6.37 -1.46
N ILE A 36 -27.47 7.67 -1.73
CA ILE A 36 -26.37 8.38 -2.36
C ILE A 36 -25.26 8.47 -1.32
N ASN A 37 -24.15 7.82 -1.63
CA ASN A 37 -22.97 7.84 -0.77
C ASN A 37 -22.25 9.16 -0.97
N PHE A 38 -22.24 9.98 0.07
CA PHE A 38 -21.52 11.24 0.09
C PHE A 38 -20.07 10.98 0.49
N GLY A 39 -19.12 11.57 -0.22
CA GLY A 39 -17.70 11.50 0.13
C GLY A 39 -17.41 12.16 1.48
N LEU A 40 -16.16 12.01 1.93
CA LEU A 40 -15.63 12.49 3.22
C LEU A 40 -15.96 13.97 3.48
N ASP A 41 -15.98 14.79 2.43
CA ASP A 41 -16.22 16.24 2.50
C ASP A 41 -17.63 16.62 2.98
N ILE A 42 -18.60 15.75 2.77
CA ILE A 42 -20.02 16.01 3.12
C ILE A 42 -20.44 15.21 4.35
N GLN A 43 -20.03 13.96 4.43
CA GLN A 43 -20.40 13.05 5.53
C GLN A 43 -19.51 13.17 6.74
N GLY A 44 -18.31 13.77 6.58
CA GLY A 44 -17.24 13.71 7.56
C GLY A 44 -16.59 12.32 7.58
N GLY A 45 -15.60 12.15 8.39
CA GLY A 45 -14.89 10.88 8.52
C GLY A 45 -13.48 11.03 9.02
N TYR A 46 -12.68 9.99 8.81
CA TYR A 46 -11.30 9.91 9.28
C TYR A 46 -10.35 9.73 8.11
N SER A 47 -9.22 10.41 8.18
CA SER A 47 -8.13 10.31 7.22
C SER A 47 -6.86 9.86 7.95
N TYR A 48 -6.27 8.76 7.51
CA TYR A 48 -5.01 8.24 8.04
C TYR A 48 -3.93 8.30 6.97
N LEU A 49 -2.81 8.88 7.32
CA LEU A 49 -1.60 8.83 6.51
C LEU A 49 -0.67 7.78 7.11
N LEU A 50 -0.56 6.65 6.43
CA LEU A 50 0.36 5.56 6.77
C LEU A 50 1.68 5.79 6.06
N GLU A 51 2.80 5.56 6.73
CA GLU A 51 4.12 5.74 6.16
C GLU A 51 4.95 4.47 6.34
N LEU A 52 5.59 4.02 5.26
CA LEU A 52 6.54 2.91 5.33
C LEU A 52 7.87 3.42 5.92
N ASN A 53 8.43 2.65 6.84
CA ASN A 53 9.74 2.94 7.40
C ASN A 53 10.84 2.62 6.38
N GLU A 54 11.41 3.66 5.78
CA GLU A 54 12.42 3.53 4.73
C GLU A 54 13.70 2.87 5.22
N GLU A 55 14.12 3.16 6.46
CA GLU A 55 15.34 2.58 7.04
C GLU A 55 15.19 1.09 7.27
N GLU A 56 14.08 0.66 7.86
CA GLU A 56 13.78 -0.75 8.05
C GLU A 56 13.65 -1.48 6.71
N TYR A 57 13.00 -0.83 5.73
CA TYR A 57 12.87 -1.39 4.39
C TYR A 57 14.23 -1.55 3.71
N LEU A 58 15.11 -0.53 3.78
CA LEU A 58 16.47 -0.61 3.25
C LEU A 58 17.26 -1.74 3.88
N ASN A 59 17.22 -1.88 5.20
CA ASN A 59 17.92 -2.96 5.91
C ASN A 59 17.42 -4.33 5.47
N ASN A 60 16.10 -4.52 5.35
CA ASN A 60 15.52 -5.77 4.86
C ASN A 60 15.92 -6.07 3.41
N LEU A 61 15.99 -5.05 2.56
CA LEU A 61 16.41 -5.18 1.17
C LEU A 61 17.89 -5.59 1.06
N LEU A 62 18.77 -4.98 1.88
CA LEU A 62 20.20 -5.33 1.97
C LEU A 62 20.38 -6.78 2.41
N VAL A 63 19.66 -7.23 3.44
CA VAL A 63 19.73 -8.61 3.94
C VAL A 63 19.31 -9.59 2.86
N LYS A 64 18.19 -9.35 2.18
CA LYS A 64 17.70 -10.22 1.09
C LYS A 64 18.70 -10.28 -0.07
N THR A 65 19.27 -9.14 -0.44
CA THR A 65 20.25 -9.06 -1.53
C THR A 65 21.55 -9.75 -1.16
N SER A 66 22.04 -9.58 0.09
CA SER A 66 23.19 -10.29 0.61
C SER A 66 22.99 -11.82 0.56
N GLN A 67 21.86 -12.31 1.05
CA GLN A 67 21.49 -13.72 0.99
C GLN A 67 21.38 -14.25 -0.45
N TYR A 68 20.83 -13.45 -1.36
CA TYR A 68 20.76 -13.83 -2.78
C TYR A 68 22.15 -13.96 -3.39
N ILE A 69 23.07 -13.01 -3.12
CA ILE A 69 24.47 -13.06 -3.57
C ILE A 69 25.17 -14.31 -3.01
N GLU A 70 25.00 -14.60 -1.73
CA GLU A 70 25.57 -15.78 -1.10
C GLU A 70 25.06 -17.09 -1.69
N ASN A 71 23.74 -17.22 -1.83
CA ASN A 71 23.11 -18.44 -2.34
C ASN A 71 23.38 -18.69 -3.84
N THR A 72 23.48 -17.62 -4.65
CA THR A 72 23.58 -17.74 -6.10
C THR A 72 25.05 -17.81 -6.56
N TYR A 73 25.92 -17.02 -5.92
CA TYR A 73 27.32 -16.87 -6.34
C TYR A 73 28.33 -17.44 -5.36
N SER A 74 27.87 -17.96 -4.21
CA SER A 74 28.72 -18.45 -3.11
C SER A 74 29.72 -17.39 -2.61
N ILE A 75 29.29 -16.12 -2.62
CA ILE A 75 30.09 -14.97 -2.19
C ILE A 75 29.52 -14.44 -0.88
N PHE A 76 30.30 -14.53 0.17
CA PHE A 76 29.92 -14.00 1.49
C PHE A 76 30.03 -12.47 1.48
N SER A 77 29.00 -11.83 1.97
CA SER A 77 28.96 -10.40 2.13
C SER A 77 28.60 -10.01 3.56
N ASN A 78 29.05 -8.86 3.98
CA ASN A 78 28.73 -8.28 5.28
C ASN A 78 27.92 -7.00 5.07
N ILE A 79 27.00 -6.72 5.98
CA ILE A 79 26.18 -5.49 5.91
C ILE A 79 26.64 -4.57 7.05
N ASN A 80 27.05 -3.37 6.67
CA ASN A 80 27.45 -2.36 7.61
C ASN A 80 27.04 -0.96 7.12
N ASN A 81 26.38 -0.19 7.98
CA ASN A 81 25.96 1.18 7.72
C ASN A 81 25.21 1.35 6.38
N GLY A 82 24.25 0.48 6.11
CA GLY A 82 23.45 0.57 4.87
C GLY A 82 24.19 0.17 3.59
N LYS A 83 25.32 -0.53 3.70
CA LYS A 83 26.17 -0.98 2.59
C LYS A 83 26.37 -2.49 2.64
N ILE A 84 26.50 -3.11 1.47
CA ILE A 84 26.98 -4.48 1.32
C ILE A 84 28.49 -4.43 1.08
N ILE A 85 29.26 -5.08 1.94
CA ILE A 85 30.71 -5.14 1.87
C ILE A 85 31.14 -6.55 1.46
N ILE A 86 31.94 -6.66 0.40
CA ILE A 86 32.45 -7.92 -0.13
C ILE A 86 33.97 -7.88 -0.19
N SER A 87 34.61 -8.88 0.43
CA SER A 87 36.07 -9.00 0.45
C SER A 87 36.60 -9.44 -0.94
N LYS A 88 37.72 -8.87 -1.36
CA LYS A 88 38.38 -9.18 -2.64
C LYS A 88 39.07 -10.55 -2.72
N ASN A 89 39.20 -11.24 -1.61
CA ASN A 89 39.73 -12.60 -1.59
C ASN A 89 38.77 -13.67 -2.10
N GLN A 90 37.54 -13.25 -2.45
CA GLN A 90 36.51 -14.10 -3.03
C GLN A 90 36.53 -13.98 -4.57
N ASN A 91 35.94 -14.96 -5.25
CA ASN A 91 35.84 -14.93 -6.72
C ASN A 91 34.81 -13.88 -7.16
N LEU A 92 35.25 -12.63 -7.33
CA LEU A 92 34.41 -11.51 -7.76
C LEU A 92 34.12 -11.50 -9.25
N GLU A 93 34.72 -12.40 -10.05
CA GLU A 93 34.44 -12.49 -11.49
C GLU A 93 32.96 -12.85 -11.76
N ALA A 94 32.36 -13.64 -10.87
CA ALA A 94 30.95 -13.97 -10.92
C ALA A 94 30.04 -12.77 -10.68
N LEU A 95 30.50 -11.75 -9.94
CA LEU A 95 29.82 -10.48 -9.72
C LEU A 95 30.24 -9.43 -10.73
N SER A 96 29.95 -9.68 -12.00
CA SER A 96 30.18 -8.69 -13.04
C SER A 96 29.41 -7.38 -12.75
N ASN A 97 29.86 -6.27 -13.37
CA ASN A 97 29.16 -4.98 -13.24
C ASN A 97 27.68 -5.09 -13.70
N ILE A 98 27.38 -5.99 -14.63
CA ILE A 98 26.02 -6.24 -15.11
C ILE A 98 25.15 -6.86 -14.00
N VAL A 99 25.68 -7.82 -13.24
CA VAL A 99 24.97 -8.44 -12.12
C VAL A 99 24.71 -7.42 -11.03
N ILE A 100 25.70 -6.61 -10.69
CA ILE A 100 25.58 -5.55 -9.69
C ILE A 100 24.49 -4.55 -10.08
N GLN A 101 24.47 -4.10 -11.33
CA GLN A 101 23.44 -3.20 -11.85
C GLN A 101 22.05 -3.86 -11.89
N ASN A 102 21.95 -5.14 -12.26
CA ASN A 102 20.68 -5.88 -12.25
C ASN A 102 20.12 -6.05 -10.83
N LEU A 103 20.98 -6.12 -9.82
CA LEU A 103 20.58 -6.11 -8.40
C LEU A 103 20.21 -4.70 -7.90
N GLY A 104 20.35 -3.69 -8.74
CA GLY A 104 20.09 -2.30 -8.37
C GLY A 104 21.16 -1.68 -7.50
N LEU A 105 22.33 -2.33 -7.44
CA LEU A 105 23.48 -1.88 -6.66
C LEU A 105 24.39 -1.00 -7.51
N GLU A 106 25.09 -0.12 -6.85
CA GLU A 106 26.22 0.63 -7.41
C GLU A 106 27.44 0.56 -6.47
N VAL A 107 28.61 0.63 -7.07
CA VAL A 107 29.85 0.61 -6.30
C VAL A 107 30.05 1.97 -5.66
N GLN A 108 30.11 2.00 -4.33
CA GLN A 108 30.36 3.22 -3.59
C GLN A 108 31.86 3.44 -3.37
N GLU A 109 32.56 2.37 -2.97
CA GLU A 109 33.96 2.47 -2.56
C GLU A 109 34.72 1.22 -3.00
N LYS A 110 35.92 1.39 -3.55
CA LYS A 110 36.84 0.31 -3.90
C LYS A 110 38.10 0.48 -3.05
N SER A 111 38.32 -0.42 -2.13
CA SER A 111 39.56 -0.51 -1.35
C SER A 111 40.43 -1.67 -1.85
N ASP A 112 41.68 -1.76 -1.41
CA ASP A 112 42.57 -2.88 -1.76
C ASP A 112 42.11 -4.23 -1.22
N LYS A 113 41.31 -4.24 -0.14
CA LYS A 113 40.86 -5.45 0.55
C LYS A 113 39.40 -5.79 0.30
N GLU A 114 38.56 -4.80 0.06
CA GLU A 114 37.09 -4.97 -0.04
C GLU A 114 36.46 -3.94 -0.96
N ASN A 115 35.29 -4.29 -1.50
CA ASN A 115 34.43 -3.38 -2.23
C ASN A 115 33.14 -3.16 -1.46
N SER A 116 32.65 -1.93 -1.42
CA SER A 116 31.37 -1.60 -0.83
C SER A 116 30.34 -1.21 -1.90
N TYR A 117 29.13 -1.70 -1.73
CA TYR A 117 28.01 -1.50 -2.65
C TYR A 117 26.83 -0.91 -1.90
N ILE A 118 26.14 0.02 -2.55
CA ILE A 118 24.88 0.61 -2.06
C ILE A 118 23.81 0.42 -3.12
N PHE A 119 22.55 0.51 -2.72
CA PHE A 119 21.48 0.63 -3.71
C PHE A 119 21.56 1.99 -4.40
N SER A 120 21.45 1.99 -5.73
CA SER A 120 21.28 3.23 -6.47
C SER A 120 19.97 3.90 -6.04
N LYS A 121 19.98 5.23 -5.96
CA LYS A 121 18.79 5.99 -5.56
C LYS A 121 17.57 5.66 -6.42
N GLN A 122 17.80 5.44 -7.72
CA GLN A 122 16.73 5.08 -8.65
C GLN A 122 16.14 3.71 -8.34
N SER A 123 16.99 2.70 -8.12
CA SER A 123 16.56 1.32 -7.81
C SER A 123 15.86 1.26 -6.46
N PHE A 124 16.39 1.96 -5.46
CA PHE A 124 15.75 2.04 -4.15
C PHE A 124 14.37 2.69 -4.22
N ASN A 125 14.26 3.86 -4.87
CA ASN A 125 12.98 4.57 -5.00
C ASN A 125 11.94 3.74 -5.76
N LYS A 126 12.36 3.03 -6.81
CA LYS A 126 11.48 2.11 -7.55
C LYS A 126 11.00 0.99 -6.64
N SER A 127 11.91 0.32 -5.95
CA SER A 127 11.59 -0.78 -5.05
C SER A 127 10.67 -0.34 -3.89
N LEU A 128 10.93 0.83 -3.30
CA LEU A 128 10.09 1.43 -2.26
C LEU A 128 8.69 1.76 -2.79
N SER A 129 8.61 2.31 -3.99
CA SER A 129 7.34 2.60 -4.67
C SER A 129 6.51 1.34 -4.93
N ASP A 130 7.16 0.27 -5.41
CA ASP A 130 6.52 -1.02 -5.67
C ASP A 130 6.05 -1.68 -4.35
N MET A 131 6.88 -1.59 -3.29
CA MET A 131 6.48 -2.06 -1.96
C MET A 131 5.29 -1.28 -1.40
N THR A 132 5.23 0.02 -1.65
CA THR A 132 4.09 0.86 -1.22
C THR A 132 2.81 0.46 -1.96
N LEU A 133 2.88 0.14 -3.25
CA LEU A 133 1.74 -0.38 -4.01
C LEU A 133 1.25 -1.72 -3.45
N ASN A 134 2.17 -2.64 -3.16
CA ASN A 134 1.83 -3.90 -2.51
C ASN A 134 1.18 -3.69 -1.13
N ALA A 135 1.67 -2.73 -0.36
CA ALA A 135 1.08 -2.37 0.93
C ALA A 135 -0.33 -1.80 0.79
N VAL A 136 -0.62 -1.02 -0.26
CA VAL A 136 -1.98 -0.56 -0.59
C VAL A 136 -2.92 -1.75 -0.78
N GLU A 137 -2.51 -2.76 -1.56
CA GLU A 137 -3.34 -3.95 -1.80
C GLU A 137 -3.55 -4.77 -0.51
N ILE A 138 -2.52 -4.87 0.34
CA ILE A 138 -2.64 -5.54 1.64
C ILE A 138 -3.63 -4.79 2.55
N VAL A 139 -3.52 -3.47 2.64
CA VAL A 139 -4.44 -2.64 3.45
C VAL A 139 -5.86 -2.78 2.90
N ARG A 140 -6.05 -2.69 1.58
CA ARG A 140 -7.35 -2.89 0.93
C ARG A 140 -7.97 -4.23 1.30
N SER A 141 -7.24 -5.32 1.13
CA SER A 141 -7.72 -6.67 1.45
C SER A 141 -8.14 -6.82 2.92
N ARG A 142 -7.44 -6.18 3.85
CA ARG A 142 -7.78 -6.21 5.28
C ARG A 142 -9.04 -5.42 5.59
N VAL A 143 -9.21 -4.30 4.93
CA VAL A 143 -10.34 -3.40 5.17
C VAL A 143 -11.60 -3.89 4.47
N ASP A 144 -11.49 -4.47 3.28
CA ASP A 144 -12.59 -5.12 2.57
C ASP A 144 -13.22 -6.25 3.40
N PHE A 145 -12.41 -6.97 4.19
CA PHE A 145 -12.89 -7.99 5.12
C PHE A 145 -13.85 -7.44 6.19
N LEU A 146 -13.76 -6.15 6.52
CA LEU A 146 -14.64 -5.49 7.48
C LEU A 146 -16.00 -5.09 6.90
N GLY A 147 -16.24 -5.33 5.61
CA GLY A 147 -17.50 -5.05 4.94
C GLY A 147 -17.79 -3.57 4.66
N ASN A 148 -16.84 -2.69 4.92
CA ASN A 148 -16.95 -1.25 4.62
C ASN A 148 -16.62 -0.99 3.15
N LYS A 149 -17.65 -0.79 2.32
CA LYS A 149 -17.56 -0.68 0.86
C LYS A 149 -17.04 0.68 0.34
N GLU A 150 -16.83 1.67 1.19
CA GLU A 150 -16.64 3.08 0.76
C GLU A 150 -15.30 3.69 1.15
N LEU A 151 -14.30 2.85 1.35
CA LEU A 151 -12.97 3.30 1.73
C LEU A 151 -12.18 3.75 0.51
N SER A 152 -11.55 4.92 0.63
CA SER A 152 -10.55 5.39 -0.34
C SER A 152 -9.16 5.04 0.16
N ILE A 153 -8.41 4.28 -0.63
CA ILE A 153 -7.01 3.92 -0.32
C ILE A 153 -6.17 4.32 -1.51
N GLN A 154 -5.25 5.25 -1.29
CA GLN A 154 -4.42 5.83 -2.34
C GLN A 154 -2.96 5.88 -1.92
N LYS A 155 -2.07 5.58 -2.88
CA LYS A 155 -0.65 5.82 -2.69
C LYS A 155 -0.35 7.32 -2.83
N VAL A 156 0.44 7.86 -1.89
CA VAL A 156 0.90 9.26 -1.91
C VAL A 156 2.42 9.31 -1.87
N GLY A 157 3.03 9.86 -2.89
CA GLY A 157 4.49 9.90 -2.98
C GLY A 157 5.12 8.52 -3.14
N LEU A 158 6.29 8.31 -2.54
CA LEU A 158 7.06 7.07 -2.68
C LEU A 158 6.70 6.01 -1.63
N ASN A 159 6.46 6.44 -0.37
CA ASN A 159 6.38 5.58 0.80
C ASN A 159 5.13 5.78 1.65
N LYS A 160 4.13 6.55 1.17
CA LYS A 160 2.94 6.90 1.94
C LYS A 160 1.67 6.35 1.32
N ILE A 161 0.71 6.05 2.19
CA ILE A 161 -0.63 5.57 1.83
C ILE A 161 -1.64 6.44 2.56
N LEU A 162 -2.53 7.05 1.83
CA LEU A 162 -3.68 7.77 2.36
C LEU A 162 -4.86 6.81 2.41
N LEU A 163 -5.40 6.64 3.60
CA LEU A 163 -6.63 5.87 3.85
C LEU A 163 -7.69 6.82 4.36
N GLU A 164 -8.81 6.90 3.66
CA GLU A 164 -9.94 7.74 4.00
C GLU A 164 -11.17 6.88 4.26
N ILE A 165 -11.80 7.11 5.39
CA ILE A 165 -12.93 6.35 5.91
C ILE A 165 -14.08 7.33 6.14
N PRO A 166 -15.13 7.34 5.31
CA PRO A 166 -16.30 8.18 5.53
C PRO A 166 -17.13 7.69 6.71
N GLY A 167 -17.75 8.62 7.43
CA GLY A 167 -18.64 8.34 8.55
C GLY A 167 -17.97 8.09 9.89
N ASP A 168 -18.69 7.44 10.80
CA ASP A 168 -18.20 7.16 12.15
C ASP A 168 -17.21 5.99 12.16
N LEU A 169 -16.13 6.15 12.92
CA LEU A 169 -15.08 5.15 13.03
C LEU A 169 -15.54 3.94 13.84
N ASP A 170 -15.55 2.79 13.23
CA ASP A 170 -15.52 1.55 14.01
C ASP A 170 -14.10 1.39 14.61
N ASN A 171 -14.01 1.34 15.95
CA ASN A 171 -12.76 1.18 16.69
C ASN A 171 -11.94 -0.03 16.22
N ASN A 172 -12.59 -1.02 15.59
CA ASN A 172 -11.96 -2.21 15.03
C ASN A 172 -11.05 -1.90 13.83
N ILE A 173 -11.33 -0.85 13.04
CA ILE A 173 -10.57 -0.54 11.83
C ILE A 173 -9.13 -0.17 12.17
N LYS A 174 -8.92 0.66 13.19
CA LYS A 174 -7.57 1.03 13.65
C LYS A 174 -6.75 -0.17 14.06
N ASP A 175 -7.37 -1.10 14.79
CA ASP A 175 -6.71 -2.33 15.24
C ASP A 175 -6.35 -3.27 14.08
N VAL A 176 -7.22 -3.35 13.07
CA VAL A 176 -6.99 -4.20 11.88
C VAL A 176 -5.87 -3.63 11.01
N ILE A 177 -5.79 -2.31 10.87
CA ILE A 177 -4.73 -1.66 10.07
C ILE A 177 -3.38 -1.75 10.80
N SER A 178 -3.37 -1.58 12.13
CA SER A 178 -2.13 -1.55 12.92
C SER A 178 -1.52 -2.93 13.17
N LYS A 179 -2.30 -4.01 13.06
CA LYS A 179 -1.79 -5.37 13.26
C LYS A 179 -0.94 -5.82 12.08
N THR A 180 0.33 -6.02 12.32
CA THR A 180 1.24 -6.65 11.36
C THR A 180 0.94 -8.15 11.30
N ALA A 181 0.25 -8.61 10.24
CA ALA A 181 0.07 -10.03 10.01
C ALA A 181 1.35 -10.61 9.40
N LYS A 182 2.13 -11.35 10.19
CA LYS A 182 3.25 -12.16 9.70
C LYS A 182 2.71 -13.55 9.36
N LEU A 183 2.64 -13.89 8.08
CA LEU A 183 2.33 -15.26 7.65
C LEU A 183 3.60 -16.11 7.78
N THR A 184 3.60 -17.07 8.70
CA THR A 184 4.63 -18.11 8.80
C THR A 184 4.05 -19.42 8.28
N LEU A 185 4.63 -19.95 7.20
CA LEU A 185 4.29 -21.27 6.67
C LEU A 185 5.19 -22.29 7.35
N HIS A 186 4.58 -23.24 8.08
CA HIS A 186 5.26 -24.39 8.66
C HIS A 186 4.95 -25.61 7.78
N LEU A 187 6.00 -26.26 7.26
CA LEU A 187 5.88 -27.56 6.63
C LEU A 187 5.81 -28.61 7.74
N GLU A 188 4.65 -29.23 7.90
CA GLU A 188 4.50 -30.36 8.79
C GLU A 188 5.06 -31.60 8.08
N LYS A 189 6.15 -32.16 8.64
CA LYS A 189 6.72 -33.40 8.13
C LYS A 189 5.81 -34.54 8.55
N SER A 190 4.93 -35.02 7.66
CA SER A 190 4.17 -36.24 7.90
C SER A 190 5.16 -37.39 7.93
N ASN A 191 5.32 -38.03 9.10
CA ASN A 191 5.95 -39.32 9.19
C ASN A 191 4.98 -40.34 8.56
N ILE A 192 5.23 -40.68 7.30
CA ILE A 192 4.61 -41.84 6.67
C ILE A 192 5.36 -43.04 7.25
N VAL A 193 4.68 -43.80 8.12
CA VAL A 193 5.11 -45.10 8.61
C VAL A 193 4.81 -46.14 7.55
#